data_3ec1a06d0c8327e9a33195f6d10cbd19
#
_entry.id   3ec1a06d0c8327e9a33195f6d10cbd19
#
_cell.length_a   1.000
_cell.length_b   1.000
_cell.length_c   1.000
_cell.angle_alpha   90.00
_cell.angle_beta   90.00
_cell.angle_gamma   90.00
#
_symmetry.space_group_name_H-M   'P 1'
#
loop_
_entity.id
_entity.type
_entity.pdbx_description
1 polymer ?
#
loop_
_entity_poly.entity_id
_entity_poly.type
_entity_poly.pdbx_seq_one_letter_code
_entity_poly.pdbx_strand_id
1 'polypeptide(L)'
;RLYHVTGEEKYLKLSKYFVEQRGQKPHWYDIEAERRGNVPRYYFADIGYNYSQAHLPVRQQVTAEGHSVRALYLFSGVADVAMETGDEELLEICRKLWDNVTQRRMYITGGVGSEHYGERFTFDYDLPNDRAYTETCASIALVFFAHRMLQRDMDAKYANVMERALFNGVLSGISLDGKSFFYVNPLEVWPEACKARHDLRHVKPVRQGWFTCACCPPNAARLLASIGQYMYSSSGDTAYVHLYAASEANFDIAGTMVKLTQKTDYPWQETVTIKVNPEEAKEFAVAVRLPDWCGAPRLSVNGKALDLGQITSKGYAYIRRTWKPGDTIELVLPMPIQRVRANPQVRENAGRVALQRGPIVYCLEEVDNGSNLPAIILPPDSELTAQWRPDLLGGVVT
;
A
#
# COMPACT_ATOMS: atom_id res chain seq x y z
N ARG A 1 15.88 -7.93 -9.30
CA ARG A 1 15.14 -8.44 -10.48
C ARG A 1 16.04 -8.96 -11.59
N LEU A 2 17.12 -8.28 -11.96
CA LEU A 2 18.06 -8.81 -12.98
C LEU A 2 18.59 -10.18 -12.59
N TYR A 3 18.99 -10.37 -11.33
CA TYR A 3 19.40 -11.68 -10.80
C TYR A 3 18.31 -12.74 -11.00
N HIS A 4 17.04 -12.46 -10.64
CA HIS A 4 15.94 -13.42 -10.81
C HIS A 4 15.68 -13.83 -12.27
N VAL A 5 15.89 -12.89 -13.21
CA VAL A 5 15.65 -13.16 -14.65
C VAL A 5 16.81 -13.89 -15.29
N THR A 6 18.06 -13.59 -14.87
CA THR A 6 19.27 -14.08 -15.55
C THR A 6 19.98 -15.19 -14.80
N GLY A 7 19.76 -15.33 -13.49
CA GLY A 7 20.54 -16.22 -12.61
C GLY A 7 21.98 -15.75 -12.36
N GLU A 8 22.42 -14.61 -12.92
CA GLU A 8 23.80 -14.17 -12.83
C GLU A 8 24.14 -13.53 -11.48
N GLU A 9 24.96 -14.18 -10.69
CA GLU A 9 25.44 -13.77 -9.36
C GLU A 9 25.98 -12.34 -9.30
N LYS A 10 26.54 -11.82 -10.39
CA LYS A 10 27.07 -10.45 -10.42
C LYS A 10 26.03 -9.39 -10.06
N TYR A 11 24.74 -9.60 -10.42
CA TYR A 11 23.67 -8.65 -10.10
C TYR A 11 23.29 -8.69 -8.63
N LEU A 12 23.28 -9.86 -8.01
CA LEU A 12 23.04 -9.99 -6.57
C LEU A 12 24.19 -9.37 -5.77
N LYS A 13 25.45 -9.68 -6.14
CA LYS A 13 26.65 -9.09 -5.53
C LYS A 13 26.65 -7.56 -5.62
N LEU A 14 26.30 -7.01 -6.78
CA LEU A 14 26.19 -5.55 -6.97
C LEU A 14 25.08 -4.94 -6.10
N SER A 15 23.91 -5.56 -6.03
CA SER A 15 22.80 -5.10 -5.19
C SER A 15 23.19 -5.11 -3.71
N LYS A 16 23.81 -6.20 -3.24
CA LYS A 16 24.33 -6.29 -1.88
C LYS A 16 25.37 -5.21 -1.60
N TYR A 17 26.28 -4.98 -2.53
CA TYR A 17 27.29 -3.91 -2.41
C TYR A 17 26.64 -2.54 -2.19
N PHE A 18 25.62 -2.17 -2.96
CA PHE A 18 24.93 -0.90 -2.79
C PHE A 18 24.21 -0.78 -1.45
N VAL A 19 23.59 -1.86 -0.97
CA VAL A 19 22.94 -1.87 0.36
C VAL A 19 23.98 -1.68 1.46
N GLU A 20 25.11 -2.39 1.41
CA GLU A 20 26.17 -2.30 2.44
C GLU A 20 26.94 -0.98 2.40
N GLN A 21 27.11 -0.38 1.23
CA GLN A 21 27.82 0.90 1.09
C GLN A 21 26.96 2.13 1.44
N ARG A 22 25.62 1.99 1.42
CA ARG A 22 24.73 3.09 1.74
C ARG A 22 24.93 3.54 3.20
N GLY A 23 25.25 4.84 3.37
CA GLY A 23 25.45 5.44 4.69
C GLY A 23 26.79 5.15 5.38
N GLN A 24 27.71 4.45 4.71
CA GLN A 24 29.08 4.29 5.21
C GLN A 24 29.85 5.62 5.15
N LYS A 25 30.83 5.78 6.06
CA LYS A 25 31.72 6.93 6.09
C LYS A 25 33.14 6.53 5.63
N PRO A 26 33.86 7.37 4.82
CA PRO A 26 33.36 8.61 4.22
C PRO A 26 32.24 8.32 3.20
N HIS A 27 31.29 9.25 3.10
CA HIS A 27 30.17 9.10 2.18
C HIS A 27 30.66 9.12 0.72
N TRP A 28 30.08 8.28 -0.13
CA TRP A 28 30.41 8.26 -1.55
C TRP A 28 30.20 9.63 -2.21
N TYR A 29 29.19 10.37 -1.80
CA TYR A 29 28.91 11.72 -2.31
C TYR A 29 30.05 12.69 -2.03
N ASP A 30 30.72 12.59 -0.89
CA ASP A 30 31.90 13.41 -0.55
C ASP A 30 33.10 13.00 -1.40
N ILE A 31 33.35 11.70 -1.52
CA ILE A 31 34.43 11.15 -2.36
C ILE A 31 34.26 11.56 -3.81
N GLU A 32 33.03 11.48 -4.33
CA GLU A 32 32.71 11.87 -5.72
C GLU A 32 32.90 13.38 -5.92
N ALA A 33 32.44 14.20 -4.97
CA ALA A 33 32.60 15.65 -5.05
C ALA A 33 34.08 16.07 -5.03
N GLU A 34 34.87 15.46 -4.13
CA GLU A 34 36.32 15.68 -4.07
C GLU A 34 37.00 15.31 -5.40
N ARG A 35 36.70 14.13 -5.97
CA ARG A 35 37.25 13.68 -7.25
C ARG A 35 36.90 14.61 -8.42
N ARG A 36 35.75 15.26 -8.35
CA ARG A 36 35.30 16.24 -9.37
C ARG A 36 35.78 17.67 -9.12
N GLY A 37 36.48 17.92 -8.00
CA GLY A 37 36.87 19.27 -7.59
C GLY A 37 35.68 20.16 -7.20
N ASN A 38 34.56 19.55 -6.76
CA ASN A 38 33.34 20.24 -6.36
C ASN A 38 33.07 20.07 -4.86
N VAL A 39 32.34 21.03 -4.29
CA VAL A 39 31.74 20.85 -2.96
C VAL A 39 30.54 19.89 -3.09
N PRO A 40 30.31 18.97 -2.13
CA PRO A 40 29.14 18.12 -2.13
C PRO A 40 27.87 18.95 -2.32
N ARG A 41 27.15 18.74 -3.41
CA ARG A 41 25.87 19.39 -3.64
C ARG A 41 24.77 18.53 -3.06
N TYR A 42 24.33 18.88 -1.87
CA TYR A 42 23.06 18.37 -1.36
C TYR A 42 21.93 19.08 -2.12
N TYR A 43 21.02 18.32 -2.68
CA TYR A 43 19.82 18.87 -3.32
C TYR A 43 19.00 19.71 -2.32
N PHE A 44 19.10 19.35 -1.04
CA PHE A 44 18.50 20.02 0.13
C PHE A 44 19.54 20.05 1.24
N ALA A 45 20.29 21.14 1.35
CA ALA A 45 21.44 21.25 2.25
C ALA A 45 21.10 21.00 3.73
N ASP A 46 19.94 21.45 4.15
CA ASP A 46 19.41 21.32 5.52
C ASP A 46 18.91 19.92 5.85
N ILE A 47 18.56 19.09 4.86
CA ILE A 47 18.19 17.68 5.04
C ILE A 47 19.44 16.79 4.98
N GLY A 48 20.44 17.18 4.23
CA GLY A 48 21.71 16.48 4.10
C GLY A 48 21.55 15.04 3.59
N TYR A 49 22.27 14.12 4.18
CA TYR A 49 22.28 12.70 3.80
C TYR A 49 20.98 11.96 4.10
N ASN A 50 20.11 12.49 4.99
CA ASN A 50 18.78 11.93 5.24
C ASN A 50 17.95 11.88 3.96
N TYR A 51 18.06 12.93 3.10
CA TYR A 51 17.32 12.98 1.84
C TYR A 51 17.50 11.72 0.99
N SER A 52 18.71 11.16 0.97
CA SER A 52 19.08 9.98 0.18
C SER A 52 19.19 8.70 1.00
N GLN A 53 18.65 8.66 2.23
CA GLN A 53 18.75 7.52 3.16
C GLN A 53 20.20 7.06 3.41
N ALA A 54 21.14 8.01 3.44
CA ALA A 54 22.56 7.77 3.64
C ALA A 54 23.10 8.37 4.95
N HIS A 55 22.22 8.77 5.87
CA HIS A 55 22.55 9.34 7.18
C HIS A 55 23.19 8.32 8.13
N LEU A 56 22.83 7.05 7.99
CA LEU A 56 23.35 5.90 8.73
C LEU A 56 23.53 4.71 7.77
N PRO A 57 24.45 3.78 8.06
CA PRO A 57 24.46 2.47 7.40
C PRO A 57 23.07 1.81 7.47
N VAL A 58 22.66 1.11 6.41
CA VAL A 58 21.33 0.49 6.32
C VAL A 58 21.01 -0.37 7.54
N ARG A 59 21.99 -1.13 8.04
CA ARG A 59 21.82 -2.01 9.21
C ARG A 59 21.54 -1.27 10.53
N GLN A 60 21.72 0.06 10.56
CA GLN A 60 21.46 0.91 11.72
C GLN A 60 20.19 1.76 11.56
N GLN A 61 19.55 1.73 10.39
CA GLN A 61 18.34 2.49 10.13
C GLN A 61 17.12 1.79 10.73
N VAL A 62 16.41 2.49 11.62
CA VAL A 62 15.18 1.98 12.27
C VAL A 62 13.99 2.92 12.07
N THR A 63 14.23 4.06 11.42
CA THR A 63 13.21 5.07 11.08
C THR A 63 13.27 5.40 9.59
N ALA A 64 12.11 5.65 9.00
CA ALA A 64 11.99 6.03 7.59
C ALA A 64 12.35 7.51 7.42
N GLU A 65 13.48 7.82 6.81
CA GLU A 65 14.01 9.17 6.67
C GLU A 65 14.08 9.62 5.20
N GLY A 66 14.02 10.93 5.00
CA GLY A 66 14.24 11.58 3.72
C GLY A 66 13.13 11.35 2.71
N HIS A 67 13.46 11.43 1.44
CA HIS A 67 12.49 11.35 0.34
C HIS A 67 11.72 10.03 0.38
N SER A 68 10.39 10.12 0.51
CA SER A 68 9.52 8.97 0.83
C SER A 68 9.55 7.87 -0.25
N VAL A 69 9.51 8.24 -1.52
CA VAL A 69 9.58 7.27 -2.63
C VAL A 69 10.92 6.55 -2.63
N ARG A 70 12.04 7.30 -2.52
CA ARG A 70 13.39 6.70 -2.49
C ARG A 70 13.59 5.76 -1.32
N ALA A 71 13.08 6.14 -0.14
CA ALA A 71 13.14 5.31 1.06
C ALA A 71 12.44 3.97 0.84
N LEU A 72 11.20 3.97 0.39
CA LEU A 72 10.42 2.74 0.18
C LEU A 72 10.98 1.87 -0.95
N TYR A 73 11.55 2.47 -2.00
CA TYR A 73 12.27 1.70 -3.01
C TYR A 73 13.56 1.07 -2.48
N LEU A 74 14.31 1.81 -1.64
CA LEU A 74 15.47 1.25 -0.95
C LEU A 74 15.06 0.08 -0.06
N PHE A 75 14.03 0.25 0.78
CA PHE A 75 13.54 -0.80 1.69
C PHE A 75 13.06 -2.04 0.92
N SER A 76 12.40 -1.85 -0.23
CA SER A 76 12.05 -2.95 -1.14
C SER A 76 13.29 -3.69 -1.64
N GLY A 77 14.34 -2.94 -2.02
CA GLY A 77 15.62 -3.54 -2.47
C GLY A 77 16.38 -4.23 -1.34
N VAL A 78 16.34 -3.69 -0.12
CA VAL A 78 16.93 -4.31 1.08
C VAL A 78 16.23 -5.63 1.39
N ALA A 79 14.89 -5.65 1.35
CA ALA A 79 14.11 -6.87 1.56
C ALA A 79 14.43 -7.95 0.51
N ASP A 80 14.50 -7.56 -0.78
CA ASP A 80 14.90 -8.49 -1.86
C ASP A 80 16.31 -9.07 -1.60
N VAL A 81 17.31 -8.22 -1.27
CA VAL A 81 18.68 -8.69 -0.97
C VAL A 81 18.70 -9.60 0.26
N ALA A 82 17.98 -9.24 1.30
CA ALA A 82 17.91 -10.01 2.53
C ALA A 82 17.33 -11.42 2.30
N MET A 83 16.25 -11.52 1.52
CA MET A 83 15.63 -12.79 1.16
C MET A 83 16.56 -13.67 0.33
N GLU A 84 17.21 -13.10 -0.70
CA GLU A 84 18.12 -13.84 -1.59
C GLU A 84 19.40 -14.32 -0.90
N THR A 85 19.85 -13.60 0.12
CA THR A 85 21.08 -13.95 0.86
C THR A 85 20.83 -14.67 2.17
N GLY A 86 19.59 -14.81 2.60
CA GLY A 86 19.22 -15.36 3.92
C GLY A 86 19.67 -14.47 5.08
N ASP A 87 19.79 -13.16 4.87
CA ASP A 87 20.28 -12.21 5.88
C ASP A 87 19.14 -11.77 6.82
N GLU A 88 18.99 -12.49 7.93
CA GLU A 88 17.93 -12.23 8.92
C GLU A 88 18.09 -10.90 9.64
N GLU A 89 19.31 -10.34 9.77
CA GLU A 89 19.52 -9.01 10.34
C GLU A 89 18.92 -7.93 9.46
N LEU A 90 19.14 -7.99 8.13
CA LEU A 90 18.51 -7.07 7.19
C LEU A 90 17.00 -7.23 7.14
N LEU A 91 16.47 -8.46 7.27
CA LEU A 91 15.02 -8.68 7.36
C LEU A 91 14.44 -8.03 8.62
N GLU A 92 15.12 -8.14 9.76
CA GLU A 92 14.68 -7.49 10.99
C GLU A 92 14.70 -5.95 10.87
N ILE A 93 15.68 -5.38 10.19
CA ILE A 93 15.70 -3.95 9.85
C ILE A 93 14.48 -3.59 8.98
N CYS A 94 14.16 -4.40 7.98
CA CYS A 94 12.96 -4.19 7.17
C CYS A 94 11.67 -4.22 8.01
N ARG A 95 11.55 -5.11 8.99
CA ARG A 95 10.39 -5.15 9.91
C ARG A 95 10.30 -3.89 10.77
N LYS A 96 11.41 -3.42 11.32
CA LYS A 96 11.46 -2.16 12.10
C LYS A 96 11.07 -0.95 11.26
N LEU A 97 11.59 -0.86 10.02
CA LEU A 97 11.24 0.20 9.07
C LEU A 97 9.77 0.11 8.66
N TRP A 98 9.24 -1.11 8.44
CA TRP A 98 7.82 -1.34 8.18
C TRP A 98 6.95 -0.83 9.33
N ASP A 99 7.27 -1.21 10.56
CA ASP A 99 6.50 -0.79 11.75
C ASP A 99 6.58 0.73 11.95
N ASN A 100 7.75 1.35 11.75
CA ASN A 100 7.86 2.80 11.80
C ASN A 100 6.99 3.49 10.76
N VAL A 101 7.05 3.06 9.49
CA VAL A 101 6.24 3.62 8.41
C VAL A 101 4.75 3.46 8.70
N THR A 102 4.30 2.24 8.97
CA THR A 102 2.85 1.93 8.97
C THR A 102 2.15 2.28 10.27
N GLN A 103 2.86 2.29 11.39
CA GLN A 103 2.27 2.58 12.70
C GLN A 103 2.39 4.04 13.13
N ARG A 104 3.29 4.82 12.49
CA ARG A 104 3.62 6.17 12.97
C ARG A 104 3.66 7.23 11.89
N ARG A 105 3.87 6.86 10.61
CA ARG A 105 4.13 7.82 9.51
C ARG A 105 3.24 7.61 8.29
N MET A 106 2.21 6.79 8.41
CA MET A 106 1.24 6.52 7.35
C MET A 106 -0.10 7.18 7.66
N TYR A 107 -0.68 7.82 6.66
CA TYR A 107 -2.04 8.35 6.71
C TYR A 107 -3.09 7.25 6.56
N ILE A 108 -4.33 7.54 6.94
CA ILE A 108 -5.45 6.60 6.81
C ILE A 108 -5.65 6.09 5.38
N THR A 109 -5.29 6.89 4.39
CA THR A 109 -5.35 6.54 2.96
C THR A 109 -4.24 5.58 2.50
N GLY A 110 -3.28 5.24 3.38
CA GLY A 110 -2.07 4.53 2.96
C GLY A 110 -1.04 5.43 2.29
N GLY A 111 -1.29 6.75 2.24
CA GLY A 111 -0.31 7.74 1.82
C GLY A 111 0.80 7.91 2.84
N VAL A 112 2.00 8.28 2.39
CA VAL A 112 3.18 8.53 3.23
C VAL A 112 3.99 9.71 2.70
N GLY A 113 4.78 10.32 3.58
CA GLY A 113 5.52 11.56 3.27
C GLY A 113 4.69 12.79 3.60
N SER A 114 4.97 13.41 4.75
CA SER A 114 4.18 14.52 5.30
C SER A 114 4.66 15.89 4.83
N GLU A 115 5.90 16.00 4.34
CA GLU A 115 6.54 17.26 4.00
C GLU A 115 6.83 17.38 2.49
N HIS A 116 6.43 18.52 1.90
CA HIS A 116 6.67 18.77 0.48
C HIS A 116 8.12 19.13 0.19
N TYR A 117 8.80 19.85 1.11
CA TYR A 117 10.21 20.16 0.96
C TYR A 117 11.06 18.91 1.12
N GLY A 118 11.65 18.47 0.02
CA GLY A 118 12.34 17.19 -0.06
C GLY A 118 11.42 15.97 -0.24
N GLU A 119 10.10 16.16 -0.40
CA GLU A 119 9.12 15.08 -0.64
C GLU A 119 9.25 13.95 0.38
N ARG A 120 9.35 14.31 1.66
CA ARG A 120 9.99 13.48 2.67
C ARG A 120 9.10 13.05 3.83
N PHE A 121 9.57 12.04 4.53
CA PHE A 121 9.19 11.77 5.91
C PHE A 121 9.74 12.85 6.83
N THR A 122 9.01 13.16 7.89
CA THR A 122 9.44 13.99 9.00
C THR A 122 9.62 13.13 10.27
N PHE A 123 9.07 13.52 11.40
CA PHE A 123 9.13 12.75 12.64
C PHE A 123 7.84 11.94 12.87
N ASP A 124 7.87 11.05 13.86
CA ASP A 124 6.74 10.18 14.18
C ASP A 124 5.48 11.00 14.55
N TYR A 125 4.33 10.63 13.98
CA TYR A 125 3.01 11.25 14.16
C TYR A 125 2.87 12.68 13.61
N ASP A 126 3.85 13.20 12.88
CA ASP A 126 3.72 14.44 12.13
C ASP A 126 2.97 14.16 10.82
N LEU A 127 1.64 14.22 10.91
CA LEU A 127 0.71 13.88 9.84
C LEU A 127 -0.28 15.04 9.60
N PRO A 128 0.18 16.20 9.09
CA PRO A 128 -0.68 17.32 8.74
C PRO A 128 -1.65 16.95 7.60
N ASN A 129 -2.89 17.48 7.64
CA ASN A 129 -3.90 17.12 6.66
C ASN A 129 -3.77 17.90 5.35
N ASP A 130 -3.57 19.23 5.44
CA ASP A 130 -3.51 20.14 4.28
C ASP A 130 -2.15 20.16 3.58
N ARG A 131 -1.07 19.92 4.34
CA ARG A 131 0.32 19.97 3.85
C ARG A 131 0.91 18.60 3.52
N ALA A 132 0.15 17.53 3.75
CA ALA A 132 0.57 16.17 3.43
C ALA A 132 1.00 16.08 1.95
N TYR A 133 2.25 15.70 1.74
CA TYR A 133 2.72 15.50 0.36
C TYR A 133 2.11 14.24 -0.24
N THR A 134 2.21 13.12 0.45
CA THR A 134 1.55 11.85 0.10
C THR A 134 1.53 11.60 -1.41
N GLU A 135 2.73 11.61 -2.00
CA GLU A 135 2.91 11.43 -3.44
C GLU A 135 2.31 10.10 -3.90
N THR A 136 1.63 10.10 -5.04
CA THR A 136 1.10 8.87 -5.65
C THR A 136 2.20 7.80 -5.82
N CYS A 137 3.42 8.20 -6.21
CA CYS A 137 4.55 7.26 -6.29
C CYS A 137 4.95 6.68 -4.93
N ALA A 138 4.76 7.42 -3.83
CA ALA A 138 5.07 6.92 -2.49
C ALA A 138 4.07 5.83 -2.06
N SER A 139 2.78 6.01 -2.36
CA SER A 139 1.76 4.97 -2.15
C SER A 139 2.05 3.71 -2.99
N ILE A 140 2.47 3.87 -4.25
CA ILE A 140 2.90 2.75 -5.11
C ILE A 140 4.14 2.06 -4.53
N ALA A 141 5.13 2.84 -4.06
CA ALA A 141 6.34 2.28 -3.46
C ALA A 141 6.04 1.52 -2.16
N LEU A 142 5.04 1.98 -1.38
CA LEU A 142 4.56 1.26 -0.20
C LEU A 142 3.91 -0.08 -0.59
N VAL A 143 3.13 -0.14 -1.66
CA VAL A 143 2.61 -1.41 -2.22
C VAL A 143 3.76 -2.35 -2.58
N PHE A 144 4.84 -1.85 -3.19
CA PHE A 144 6.00 -2.67 -3.53
C PHE A 144 6.75 -3.19 -2.31
N PHE A 145 6.93 -2.36 -1.29
CA PHE A 145 7.56 -2.79 -0.05
C PHE A 145 6.70 -3.80 0.71
N ALA A 146 5.38 -3.52 0.81
CA ALA A 146 4.41 -4.46 1.41
C ALA A 146 4.45 -5.84 0.75
N HIS A 147 4.50 -5.88 -0.58
CA HIS A 147 4.56 -7.14 -1.33
C HIS A 147 5.83 -7.94 -1.02
N ARG A 148 7.02 -7.30 -0.90
CA ARG A 148 8.26 -7.99 -0.51
C ARG A 148 8.17 -8.60 0.88
N MET A 149 7.67 -7.82 1.83
CA MET A 149 7.49 -8.29 3.19
C MET A 149 6.47 -9.43 3.27
N LEU A 150 5.39 -9.35 2.48
CA LEU A 150 4.38 -10.40 2.38
C LEU A 150 4.97 -11.72 1.86
N GLN A 151 5.83 -11.67 0.84
CA GLN A 151 6.49 -12.86 0.29
C GLN A 151 7.37 -13.58 1.33
N ARG A 152 7.91 -12.86 2.30
CA ARG A 152 8.75 -13.46 3.36
C ARG A 152 7.93 -14.01 4.52
N ASP A 153 7.02 -13.21 5.06
CA ASP A 153 6.36 -13.51 6.34
C ASP A 153 4.95 -14.08 6.19
N MET A 154 4.33 -13.97 5.02
CA MET A 154 2.95 -14.37 4.72
C MET A 154 1.96 -13.95 5.83
N ASP A 155 1.97 -12.66 6.17
CA ASP A 155 1.13 -12.02 7.18
C ASP A 155 0.20 -11.01 6.50
N ALA A 156 -1.11 -11.10 6.77
CA ALA A 156 -2.12 -10.25 6.16
C ALA A 156 -1.93 -8.76 6.45
N LYS A 157 -1.18 -8.37 7.49
CA LYS A 157 -0.87 -6.96 7.78
C LYS A 157 -0.22 -6.24 6.58
N TYR A 158 0.58 -6.96 5.79
CA TYR A 158 1.20 -6.41 4.58
C TYR A 158 0.17 -6.24 3.46
N ALA A 159 -0.68 -7.23 3.24
CA ALA A 159 -1.74 -7.17 2.23
C ALA A 159 -2.83 -6.14 2.58
N ASN A 160 -3.11 -5.92 3.87
CA ASN A 160 -4.04 -4.88 4.34
C ASN A 160 -3.54 -3.47 3.99
N VAL A 161 -2.25 -3.20 4.21
CA VAL A 161 -1.63 -1.92 3.82
C VAL A 161 -1.56 -1.79 2.30
N MET A 162 -1.25 -2.87 1.60
CA MET A 162 -1.23 -2.92 0.14
C MET A 162 -2.59 -2.55 -0.47
N GLU A 163 -3.68 -3.12 0.05
CA GLU A 163 -5.05 -2.80 -0.35
C GLU A 163 -5.42 -1.34 -0.05
N ARG A 164 -5.13 -0.87 1.18
CA ARG A 164 -5.39 0.50 1.61
C ARG A 164 -4.70 1.52 0.71
N ALA A 165 -3.40 1.35 0.46
CA ALA A 165 -2.63 2.22 -0.41
C ALA A 165 -3.10 2.17 -1.86
N LEU A 166 -3.46 0.98 -2.37
CA LEU A 166 -3.96 0.80 -3.73
C LEU A 166 -5.26 1.58 -3.96
N PHE A 167 -6.27 1.38 -3.10
CA PHE A 167 -7.57 2.05 -3.29
C PHE A 167 -7.51 3.55 -3.00
N ASN A 168 -6.89 3.95 -1.88
CA ASN A 168 -7.03 5.31 -1.36
C ASN A 168 -5.82 6.22 -1.63
N GLY A 169 -4.69 5.66 -2.08
CA GLY A 169 -3.46 6.42 -2.38
C GLY A 169 -3.02 6.36 -3.84
N VAL A 170 -3.50 5.36 -4.60
CA VAL A 170 -3.14 5.18 -6.02
C VAL A 170 -4.35 5.40 -6.92
N LEU A 171 -5.37 4.55 -6.81
CA LEU A 171 -6.54 4.61 -7.69
C LEU A 171 -7.35 5.89 -7.50
N SER A 172 -7.52 6.35 -6.27
CA SER A 172 -8.18 7.62 -5.95
C SER A 172 -7.52 8.83 -6.61
N GLY A 173 -6.22 8.76 -6.87
CA GLY A 173 -5.47 9.83 -7.54
C GLY A 173 -5.69 9.91 -9.05
N ILE A 174 -6.25 8.89 -9.70
CA ILE A 174 -6.41 8.80 -11.16
C ILE A 174 -7.87 9.12 -11.53
N SER A 175 -8.08 9.93 -12.57
CA SER A 175 -9.43 10.18 -13.10
C SER A 175 -10.01 8.92 -13.75
N LEU A 176 -11.34 8.78 -13.77
CA LEU A 176 -12.02 7.60 -14.33
C LEU A 176 -11.70 7.37 -15.80
N ASP A 177 -11.45 8.45 -16.56
CA ASP A 177 -11.04 8.37 -17.96
C ASP A 177 -9.55 8.09 -18.18
N GLY A 178 -8.77 8.02 -17.07
CA GLY A 178 -7.33 7.76 -17.08
C GLY A 178 -6.47 8.89 -17.63
N LYS A 179 -7.04 10.09 -17.91
CA LYS A 179 -6.32 11.19 -18.59
C LYS A 179 -5.74 12.24 -17.66
N SER A 180 -6.12 12.23 -16.41
CA SER A 180 -5.62 13.17 -15.40
C SER A 180 -5.37 12.51 -14.06
N PHE A 181 -4.53 13.13 -13.24
CA PHE A 181 -4.12 12.54 -11.97
C PHE A 181 -3.74 13.61 -10.94
N PHE A 182 -3.70 13.22 -9.68
CA PHE A 182 -3.05 13.95 -8.60
C PHE A 182 -1.61 13.47 -8.44
N TYR A 183 -0.67 14.41 -8.35
CA TYR A 183 0.70 14.11 -7.97
C TYR A 183 0.79 13.86 -6.47
N VAL A 184 0.19 14.76 -5.67
CA VAL A 184 0.08 14.69 -4.22
C VAL A 184 -1.38 14.52 -3.79
N ASN A 185 -1.60 13.84 -2.67
CA ASN A 185 -2.92 13.44 -2.20
C ASN A 185 -3.12 13.86 -0.73
N PRO A 186 -3.16 15.16 -0.39
CA PRO A 186 -3.44 15.60 0.97
C PRO A 186 -4.85 15.19 1.40
N LEU A 187 -5.09 15.15 2.72
CA LEU A 187 -6.39 14.78 3.27
C LEU A 187 -7.36 15.96 3.32
N GLU A 188 -6.85 17.19 3.21
CA GLU A 188 -7.62 18.42 3.19
C GLU A 188 -7.10 19.33 2.08
N VAL A 189 -7.99 19.86 1.26
CA VAL A 189 -7.65 20.80 0.19
C VAL A 189 -8.41 22.08 0.38
N TRP A 190 -7.66 23.18 0.50
CA TRP A 190 -8.20 24.53 0.58
C TRP A 190 -7.81 25.32 -0.67
N PRO A 191 -8.73 25.46 -1.66
CA PRO A 191 -8.39 26.01 -2.98
C PRO A 191 -7.79 27.42 -2.96
N GLU A 192 -8.25 28.31 -2.07
CA GLU A 192 -7.72 29.67 -1.91
C GLU A 192 -6.30 29.65 -1.38
N ALA A 193 -6.02 28.80 -0.39
CA ALA A 193 -4.68 28.64 0.17
C ALA A 193 -3.71 28.04 -0.84
N CYS A 194 -4.15 27.09 -1.68
CA CYS A 194 -3.34 26.54 -2.76
C CYS A 194 -2.88 27.59 -3.78
N LYS A 195 -3.66 28.65 -3.97
CA LYS A 195 -3.31 29.78 -4.86
C LYS A 195 -2.40 30.82 -4.17
N ALA A 196 -2.65 31.10 -2.90
CA ALA A 196 -2.05 32.21 -2.18
C ALA A 196 -0.77 31.83 -1.42
N ARG A 197 -0.72 30.64 -0.84
CA ARG A 197 0.35 30.20 0.06
C ARG A 197 1.44 29.44 -0.69
N HIS A 198 2.71 29.77 -0.40
CA HIS A 198 3.86 29.14 -1.04
C HIS A 198 4.00 27.65 -0.70
N ASP A 199 3.72 27.29 0.56
CA ASP A 199 3.83 25.92 1.09
C ASP A 199 2.74 24.97 0.58
N LEU A 200 1.69 25.48 -0.09
CA LEU A 200 0.58 24.70 -0.66
C LEU A 200 0.48 24.74 -2.19
N ARG A 201 1.42 25.41 -2.88
CA ARG A 201 1.39 25.51 -4.36
C ARG A 201 1.45 24.17 -5.09
N HIS A 202 2.03 23.14 -4.45
CA HIS A 202 2.12 21.80 -4.99
C HIS A 202 0.77 21.06 -4.98
N VAL A 203 -0.15 21.47 -4.09
CA VAL A 203 -1.50 20.90 -4.00
C VAL A 203 -2.37 21.45 -5.14
N LYS A 204 -3.08 20.58 -5.82
CA LYS A 204 -4.05 20.95 -6.86
C LYS A 204 -5.45 20.50 -6.45
N PRO A 205 -6.43 21.42 -6.46
CA PRO A 205 -7.82 21.07 -6.12
C PRO A 205 -8.48 20.12 -7.13
N VAL A 206 -7.95 20.07 -8.35
CA VAL A 206 -8.47 19.25 -9.45
C VAL A 206 -7.32 18.48 -10.08
N ARG A 207 -7.57 17.23 -10.50
CA ARG A 207 -6.59 16.40 -11.21
C ARG A 207 -6.09 17.12 -12.47
N GLN A 208 -4.80 16.99 -12.73
CA GLN A 208 -4.13 17.63 -13.86
C GLN A 208 -3.76 16.58 -14.91
N GLY A 209 -3.84 16.95 -16.19
CA GLY A 209 -3.35 16.10 -17.28
C GLY A 209 -1.83 15.94 -17.27
N TRP A 210 -1.10 16.89 -16.66
CA TRP A 210 0.35 16.88 -16.59
C TRP A 210 0.89 17.69 -15.42
N PHE A 211 2.06 17.29 -14.93
CA PHE A 211 2.90 18.01 -13.97
C PHE A 211 4.31 18.19 -14.56
N THR A 212 5.12 19.08 -14.00
CA THR A 212 6.53 19.28 -14.44
C THR A 212 7.34 17.98 -14.35
N CYS A 213 7.08 17.16 -13.34
CA CYS A 213 7.61 15.80 -13.23
C CYS A 213 6.51 14.79 -13.56
N ALA A 214 6.81 13.82 -14.40
CA ALA A 214 5.87 12.81 -14.91
C ALA A 214 6.12 11.42 -14.32
N CYS A 215 6.55 11.29 -13.08
CA CYS A 215 6.85 9.99 -12.47
C CYS A 215 5.59 9.17 -12.15
N CYS A 216 4.48 9.82 -11.72
CA CYS A 216 3.30 9.12 -11.24
C CYS A 216 2.55 8.32 -12.30
N PRO A 217 2.25 8.84 -13.52
CA PRO A 217 1.51 8.08 -14.53
C PRO A 217 2.19 6.76 -14.94
N PRO A 218 3.49 6.75 -15.36
CA PRO A 218 4.13 5.48 -15.72
C PRO A 218 4.32 4.54 -14.53
N ASN A 219 4.46 5.07 -13.31
CA ASN A 219 4.54 4.25 -12.11
C ASN A 219 3.21 3.57 -11.80
N ALA A 220 2.09 4.30 -11.91
CA ALA A 220 0.74 3.75 -11.77
C ALA A 220 0.44 2.71 -12.87
N ALA A 221 0.75 3.03 -14.13
CA ALA A 221 0.60 2.09 -15.25
C ALA A 221 1.40 0.80 -15.01
N ARG A 222 2.64 0.91 -14.53
CA ARG A 222 3.47 -0.26 -14.18
C ARG A 222 2.84 -1.11 -13.09
N LEU A 223 2.31 -0.50 -12.02
CA LEU A 223 1.64 -1.24 -10.94
C LEU A 223 0.41 -1.95 -11.47
N LEU A 224 -0.48 -1.22 -12.15
CA LEU A 224 -1.75 -1.77 -12.66
C LEU A 224 -1.53 -2.88 -13.69
N ALA A 225 -0.57 -2.72 -14.61
CA ALA A 225 -0.22 -3.75 -15.58
C ALA A 225 0.36 -5.02 -14.94
N SER A 226 0.83 -4.94 -13.69
CA SER A 226 1.38 -6.08 -12.93
C SER A 226 0.54 -6.48 -11.72
N ILE A 227 -0.70 -5.97 -11.60
CA ILE A 227 -1.52 -6.12 -10.39
C ILE A 227 -1.77 -7.59 -10.01
N GLY A 228 -1.88 -8.47 -11.00
CA GLY A 228 -2.06 -9.90 -10.78
C GLY A 228 -0.99 -10.53 -9.87
N GLN A 229 0.26 -10.02 -9.93
CA GLN A 229 1.37 -10.49 -9.07
C GLN A 229 1.19 -10.12 -7.59
N TYR A 230 0.32 -9.16 -7.28
CA TYR A 230 0.00 -8.70 -5.93
C TYR A 230 -1.29 -9.32 -5.38
N MET A 231 -2.12 -9.83 -6.29
CA MET A 231 -3.41 -10.42 -5.91
C MET A 231 -3.26 -11.85 -5.38
N TYR A 232 -2.26 -12.57 -5.87
CA TYR A 232 -2.08 -13.98 -5.58
C TYR A 232 -0.62 -14.33 -5.38
N SER A 233 -0.39 -15.42 -4.65
CA SER A 233 0.88 -16.14 -4.61
C SER A 233 0.68 -17.62 -4.34
N SER A 234 1.72 -18.42 -4.48
CA SER A 234 1.75 -19.82 -4.08
C SER A 234 3.02 -20.14 -3.29
N SER A 235 2.92 -21.02 -2.34
CA SER A 235 4.06 -21.52 -1.57
C SER A 235 3.82 -22.96 -1.14
N GLY A 236 4.68 -23.88 -1.55
CA GLY A 236 4.50 -25.29 -1.30
C GLY A 236 3.20 -25.82 -1.93
N ASP A 237 2.31 -26.31 -1.09
CA ASP A 237 0.98 -26.83 -1.46
C ASP A 237 -0.16 -25.86 -1.15
N THR A 238 0.10 -24.57 -1.09
CA THR A 238 -0.89 -23.54 -0.73
C THR A 238 -0.97 -22.45 -1.79
N ALA A 239 -2.20 -22.14 -2.25
CA ALA A 239 -2.52 -20.94 -3.01
C ALA A 239 -3.02 -19.84 -2.07
N TYR A 240 -2.50 -18.63 -2.19
CA TYR A 240 -2.92 -17.48 -1.39
C TYR A 240 -3.68 -16.46 -2.24
N VAL A 241 -4.77 -15.94 -1.68
CA VAL A 241 -5.56 -14.84 -2.25
C VAL A 241 -5.38 -13.62 -1.34
N HIS A 242 -4.67 -12.60 -1.84
CA HIS A 242 -4.28 -11.42 -1.08
C HIS A 242 -5.22 -10.24 -1.29
N LEU A 243 -5.65 -10.02 -2.54
CA LEU A 243 -6.54 -8.92 -2.91
C LEU A 243 -7.78 -9.48 -3.63
N TYR A 244 -8.90 -8.79 -3.48
CA TYR A 244 -10.19 -9.19 -4.04
C TYR A 244 -10.56 -8.30 -5.23
N ALA A 245 -10.72 -8.92 -6.39
CA ALA A 245 -11.28 -8.34 -7.60
C ALA A 245 -11.68 -9.47 -8.54
N ALA A 246 -12.64 -9.23 -9.43
CA ALA A 246 -13.00 -10.19 -10.49
C ALA A 246 -11.77 -10.53 -11.33
N SER A 247 -11.35 -11.80 -11.31
CA SER A 247 -10.08 -12.23 -11.93
C SER A 247 -9.96 -13.74 -12.04
N GLU A 248 -8.98 -14.18 -12.83
CA GLU A 248 -8.59 -15.58 -12.95
C GLU A 248 -7.08 -15.73 -12.73
N ALA A 249 -6.67 -16.81 -12.06
CA ALA A 249 -5.26 -17.14 -11.83
C ALA A 249 -5.05 -18.65 -11.99
N ASN A 250 -3.90 -19.02 -12.56
CA ASN A 250 -3.49 -20.40 -12.71
C ASN A 250 -2.22 -20.66 -11.91
N PHE A 251 -2.17 -21.80 -11.22
CA PHE A 251 -1.04 -22.21 -10.38
C PHE A 251 -0.70 -23.66 -10.63
N ASP A 252 0.57 -23.99 -10.56
CA ASP A 252 1.01 -25.36 -10.29
C ASP A 252 1.12 -25.54 -8.77
N ILE A 253 0.26 -26.35 -8.19
CA ILE A 253 0.20 -26.59 -6.75
C ILE A 253 0.17 -28.08 -6.50
N ALA A 254 1.12 -28.57 -5.71
CA ALA A 254 1.24 -29.98 -5.40
C ALA A 254 1.30 -30.89 -6.64
N GLY A 255 1.87 -30.36 -7.75
CA GLY A 255 2.04 -31.07 -9.02
C GLY A 255 0.76 -31.18 -9.86
N THR A 256 -0.24 -30.33 -9.62
CA THR A 256 -1.43 -30.22 -10.48
C THR A 256 -1.71 -28.77 -10.81
N MET A 257 -2.20 -28.53 -12.04
CA MET A 257 -2.65 -27.20 -12.42
C MET A 257 -3.99 -26.89 -11.75
N VAL A 258 -4.03 -25.72 -11.11
CA VAL A 258 -5.22 -25.22 -10.39
C VAL A 258 -5.59 -23.86 -10.95
N LYS A 259 -6.82 -23.73 -11.44
CA LYS A 259 -7.41 -22.44 -11.82
C LYS A 259 -8.28 -21.92 -10.68
N LEU A 260 -7.98 -20.72 -10.18
CA LEU A 260 -8.86 -19.96 -9.30
C LEU A 260 -9.56 -18.87 -10.12
N THR A 261 -10.90 -18.77 -9.94
CA THR A 261 -11.69 -17.69 -10.56
C THR A 261 -12.43 -16.93 -9.48
N GLN A 262 -12.08 -15.67 -9.27
CA GLN A 262 -12.81 -14.77 -8.39
C GLN A 262 -13.95 -14.09 -9.15
N LYS A 263 -15.16 -14.07 -8.52
CA LYS A 263 -16.32 -13.29 -8.95
C LYS A 263 -16.77 -12.42 -7.80
N THR A 264 -16.77 -11.11 -8.01
CA THR A 264 -17.11 -10.13 -6.98
C THR A 264 -17.27 -8.73 -7.59
N ASP A 265 -18.10 -7.90 -6.96
CA ASP A 265 -18.17 -6.45 -7.18
C ASP A 265 -17.50 -5.69 -6.02
N TYR A 266 -16.53 -6.31 -5.38
CA TYR A 266 -15.69 -5.69 -4.36
C TYR A 266 -14.95 -4.47 -4.95
N PRO A 267 -14.84 -3.32 -4.29
CA PRO A 267 -15.12 -3.08 -2.85
C PRO A 267 -16.55 -2.60 -2.53
N TRP A 268 -17.47 -2.64 -3.48
CA TRP A 268 -18.83 -2.13 -3.29
C TRP A 268 -19.76 -3.17 -2.64
N GLN A 269 -19.55 -4.45 -2.93
CA GLN A 269 -20.30 -5.57 -2.38
C GLN A 269 -19.44 -6.42 -1.44
N GLU A 270 -20.10 -7.05 -0.48
CA GLU A 270 -19.47 -7.78 0.62
C GLU A 270 -19.03 -9.21 0.24
N THR A 271 -19.58 -9.75 -0.86
CA THR A 271 -19.38 -11.16 -1.22
C THR A 271 -18.29 -11.34 -2.26
N VAL A 272 -17.38 -12.25 -1.97
CA VAL A 272 -16.35 -12.75 -2.90
C VAL A 272 -16.56 -14.25 -3.07
N THR A 273 -16.82 -14.67 -4.31
CA THR A 273 -16.94 -16.09 -4.67
C THR A 273 -15.67 -16.52 -5.40
N ILE A 274 -15.01 -17.58 -4.92
CA ILE A 274 -13.80 -18.13 -5.52
C ILE A 274 -14.07 -19.56 -5.97
N LYS A 275 -14.12 -19.79 -7.27
CA LYS A 275 -14.23 -21.12 -7.85
C LYS A 275 -12.85 -21.75 -7.92
N VAL A 276 -12.73 -22.97 -7.40
CA VAL A 276 -11.48 -23.76 -7.38
C VAL A 276 -11.61 -24.89 -8.39
N ASN A 277 -10.75 -24.87 -9.42
CA ASN A 277 -10.76 -25.87 -10.49
C ASN A 277 -9.35 -26.50 -10.65
N PRO A 278 -9.01 -27.53 -9.86
CA PRO A 278 -7.85 -28.36 -10.17
C PRO A 278 -8.14 -29.24 -11.40
N GLU A 279 -7.13 -29.62 -12.16
CA GLU A 279 -7.28 -30.55 -13.29
C GLU A 279 -7.77 -31.92 -12.83
N GLU A 280 -7.37 -32.35 -11.64
CA GLU A 280 -7.83 -33.58 -11.00
C GLU A 280 -8.11 -33.31 -9.50
N ALA A 281 -8.85 -34.24 -8.86
CA ALA A 281 -9.10 -34.13 -7.44
C ALA A 281 -7.76 -34.24 -6.67
N LYS A 282 -7.40 -33.17 -5.92
CA LYS A 282 -6.10 -33.06 -5.25
C LYS A 282 -6.21 -32.38 -3.89
N GLU A 283 -5.42 -32.85 -2.93
CA GLU A 283 -5.32 -32.20 -1.63
C GLU A 283 -4.30 -31.07 -1.66
N PHE A 284 -4.75 -29.86 -1.32
CA PHE A 284 -3.93 -28.66 -1.12
C PHE A 284 -4.69 -27.64 -0.26
N ALA A 285 -4.04 -26.55 0.11
CA ALA A 285 -4.66 -25.44 0.83
C ALA A 285 -4.97 -24.27 -0.10
N VAL A 286 -6.13 -23.63 0.11
CA VAL A 286 -6.40 -22.29 -0.37
C VAL A 286 -6.48 -21.37 0.84
N ALA A 287 -5.64 -20.36 0.92
CA ALA A 287 -5.58 -19.40 2.00
C ALA A 287 -6.17 -18.07 1.52
N VAL A 288 -7.27 -17.64 2.12
CA VAL A 288 -7.95 -16.37 1.81
C VAL A 288 -7.68 -15.35 2.91
N ARG A 289 -7.33 -14.11 2.51
CA ARG A 289 -7.09 -13.04 3.47
C ARG A 289 -8.38 -12.60 4.16
N LEU A 290 -8.30 -12.39 5.46
CA LEU A 290 -9.34 -11.73 6.23
C LEU A 290 -8.89 -10.29 6.50
N PRO A 291 -9.50 -9.28 5.85
CA PRO A 291 -9.11 -7.88 6.02
C PRO A 291 -9.26 -7.40 7.46
N ASP A 292 -8.31 -6.58 7.93
CA ASP A 292 -8.32 -6.03 9.31
C ASP A 292 -9.50 -5.10 9.62
N TRP A 293 -10.06 -4.44 8.59
CA TRP A 293 -11.26 -3.62 8.72
C TRP A 293 -12.55 -4.44 8.89
N CYS A 294 -12.54 -5.75 8.60
CA CYS A 294 -13.73 -6.62 8.69
C CYS A 294 -13.79 -7.34 10.04
N GLY A 295 -14.67 -6.89 10.93
CA GLY A 295 -14.78 -7.45 12.28
C GLY A 295 -15.49 -8.81 12.37
N ALA A 296 -16.28 -9.19 11.35
CA ALA A 296 -17.12 -10.40 11.39
C ALA A 296 -17.17 -11.12 10.02
N PRO A 297 -16.02 -11.54 9.46
CA PRO A 297 -16.00 -12.28 8.21
C PRO A 297 -16.72 -13.63 8.35
N ARG A 298 -17.35 -14.10 7.26
CA ARG A 298 -17.96 -15.43 7.18
C ARG A 298 -17.40 -16.17 5.97
N LEU A 299 -17.12 -17.44 6.14
CA LEU A 299 -16.50 -18.28 5.12
C LEU A 299 -17.25 -19.60 5.00
N SER A 300 -17.54 -20.00 3.76
CA SER A 300 -18.12 -21.32 3.48
C SER A 300 -17.45 -21.98 2.28
N VAL A 301 -17.54 -23.31 2.22
CA VAL A 301 -17.15 -24.10 1.05
C VAL A 301 -18.33 -24.96 0.63
N ASN A 302 -18.76 -24.81 -0.63
CA ASN A 302 -19.92 -25.51 -1.19
C ASN A 302 -21.18 -25.34 -0.30
N GLY A 303 -21.38 -24.13 0.24
CA GLY A 303 -22.49 -23.80 1.14
C GLY A 303 -22.34 -24.26 2.59
N LYS A 304 -21.25 -24.99 2.94
CA LYS A 304 -20.98 -25.41 4.31
C LYS A 304 -20.11 -24.40 5.02
N ALA A 305 -20.61 -23.77 6.08
CA ALA A 305 -19.85 -22.80 6.88
C ALA A 305 -18.63 -23.43 7.54
N LEU A 306 -17.55 -22.64 7.64
CA LEU A 306 -16.30 -23.01 8.31
C LEU A 306 -16.12 -22.20 9.60
N ASP A 307 -15.52 -22.82 10.60
CA ASP A 307 -15.11 -22.15 11.83
C ASP A 307 -13.76 -21.46 11.63
N LEU A 308 -13.78 -20.15 11.47
CA LEU A 308 -12.59 -19.33 11.25
C LEU A 308 -11.61 -19.39 12.43
N GLY A 309 -12.08 -19.62 13.66
CA GLY A 309 -11.21 -19.69 14.84
C GLY A 309 -10.21 -20.85 14.76
N GLN A 310 -10.55 -21.92 14.04
CA GLN A 310 -9.69 -23.10 13.90
C GLN A 310 -8.71 -23.03 12.73
N ILE A 311 -9.00 -22.21 11.70
CA ILE A 311 -8.26 -22.22 10.43
C ILE A 311 -7.55 -20.90 10.13
N THR A 312 -7.66 -19.90 11.02
CA THR A 312 -7.02 -18.59 10.80
C THR A 312 -5.65 -18.53 11.44
N SER A 313 -4.67 -18.09 10.64
CA SER A 313 -3.32 -17.76 11.10
C SER A 313 -2.81 -16.52 10.38
N LYS A 314 -2.24 -15.57 11.12
CA LYS A 314 -1.67 -14.31 10.58
C LYS A 314 -2.64 -13.59 9.62
N GLY A 315 -3.95 -13.61 9.92
CA GLY A 315 -4.99 -12.97 9.12
C GLY A 315 -5.35 -13.66 7.80
N TYR A 316 -4.94 -14.91 7.60
CA TYR A 316 -5.39 -15.78 6.53
C TYR A 316 -6.18 -16.96 7.07
N ALA A 317 -7.31 -17.28 6.42
CA ALA A 317 -8.05 -18.51 6.67
C ALA A 317 -7.55 -19.61 5.72
N TYR A 318 -6.98 -20.67 6.26
CA TYR A 318 -6.38 -21.79 5.52
C TYR A 318 -7.39 -22.90 5.35
N ILE A 319 -7.85 -23.14 4.12
CA ILE A 319 -8.84 -24.16 3.77
C ILE A 319 -8.11 -25.35 3.15
N ARG A 320 -7.71 -26.32 3.96
CA ARG A 320 -7.04 -27.54 3.51
C ARG A 320 -8.04 -28.66 3.31
N ARG A 321 -8.12 -29.18 2.10
CA ARG A 321 -8.99 -30.33 1.75
C ARG A 321 -8.60 -30.92 0.40
N THR A 322 -9.18 -32.08 0.04
CA THR A 322 -9.20 -32.55 -1.33
C THR A 322 -10.19 -31.70 -2.13
N TRP A 323 -9.65 -30.86 -3.03
CA TRP A 323 -10.46 -30.03 -3.94
C TRP A 323 -10.85 -30.82 -5.18
N LYS A 324 -12.06 -30.57 -5.66
CA LYS A 324 -12.58 -31.12 -6.92
C LYS A 324 -12.90 -29.99 -7.88
N PRO A 325 -12.84 -30.22 -9.21
CA PRO A 325 -13.24 -29.21 -10.18
C PRO A 325 -14.65 -28.68 -9.88
N GLY A 326 -14.77 -27.37 -9.75
CA GLY A 326 -16.05 -26.70 -9.48
C GLY A 326 -16.34 -26.41 -8.00
N ASP A 327 -15.52 -26.87 -7.06
CA ASP A 327 -15.65 -26.47 -5.67
C ASP A 327 -15.61 -24.94 -5.52
N THR A 328 -16.40 -24.40 -4.62
CA THR A 328 -16.60 -22.97 -4.46
C THR A 328 -16.38 -22.52 -3.03
N ILE A 329 -15.53 -21.54 -2.83
CA ILE A 329 -15.36 -20.79 -1.61
C ILE A 329 -16.25 -19.55 -1.69
N GLU A 330 -17.06 -19.28 -0.67
CA GLU A 330 -17.76 -18.02 -0.51
C GLU A 330 -17.26 -17.32 0.75
N LEU A 331 -16.70 -16.12 0.56
CA LEU A 331 -16.23 -15.24 1.62
C LEU A 331 -17.15 -14.02 1.65
N VAL A 332 -17.78 -13.79 2.80
CA VAL A 332 -18.62 -12.61 3.05
C VAL A 332 -17.89 -11.71 4.05
N LEU A 333 -17.67 -10.47 3.63
CA LEU A 333 -16.93 -9.42 4.35
C LEU A 333 -17.88 -8.26 4.70
N PRO A 334 -18.65 -8.34 5.81
CA PRO A 334 -19.53 -7.25 6.20
C PRO A 334 -18.80 -5.91 6.28
N MET A 335 -19.38 -4.88 5.66
CA MET A 335 -18.80 -3.53 5.51
C MET A 335 -19.65 -2.48 6.22
N PRO A 336 -19.75 -2.50 7.58
CA PRO A 336 -20.38 -1.42 8.31
C PRO A 336 -19.60 -0.12 8.13
N ILE A 337 -20.28 1.02 8.25
CA ILE A 337 -19.63 2.32 8.28
C ILE A 337 -18.86 2.45 9.59
N GLN A 338 -17.56 2.71 9.48
CA GLN A 338 -16.65 2.84 10.62
C GLN A 338 -16.25 4.30 10.81
N ARG A 339 -16.30 4.77 12.04
CA ARG A 339 -15.73 6.06 12.47
C ARG A 339 -14.32 5.80 12.97
N VAL A 340 -13.33 6.18 12.17
CA VAL A 340 -11.91 5.94 12.46
C VAL A 340 -11.30 7.19 13.10
N ARG A 341 -10.61 7.01 14.21
CA ARG A 341 -9.87 8.08 14.90
C ARG A 341 -8.37 7.82 14.79
N ALA A 342 -7.61 8.89 14.62
CA ALA A 342 -6.16 8.83 14.60
C ALA A 342 -5.59 8.52 16.00
N ASN A 343 -4.33 8.07 16.02
CA ASN A 343 -3.57 8.01 17.27
C ASN A 343 -3.58 9.41 17.94
N PRO A 344 -3.81 9.50 19.26
CA PRO A 344 -3.84 10.79 19.97
C PRO A 344 -2.59 11.67 19.81
N GLN A 345 -1.46 11.10 19.43
CA GLN A 345 -0.22 11.85 19.15
C GLN A 345 -0.28 12.61 17.81
N VAL A 346 -1.23 12.31 16.92
CA VAL A 346 -1.48 13.06 15.68
C VAL A 346 -2.28 14.30 16.03
N ARG A 347 -1.61 15.42 16.30
CA ARG A 347 -2.20 16.67 16.82
C ARG A 347 -3.24 17.25 15.89
N GLU A 348 -3.02 17.17 14.58
CA GLU A 348 -3.89 17.72 13.53
C GLU A 348 -5.30 17.08 13.51
N ASN A 349 -5.42 15.87 14.07
CA ASN A 349 -6.67 15.12 14.08
C ASN A 349 -7.40 15.13 15.44
N ALA A 350 -7.00 16.01 16.36
CA ALA A 350 -7.71 16.18 17.62
C ALA A 350 -9.18 16.61 17.35
N GLY A 351 -10.15 15.82 17.87
CA GLY A 351 -11.57 16.05 17.65
C GLY A 351 -12.10 15.67 16.27
N ARG A 352 -11.26 15.18 15.37
CA ARG A 352 -11.65 14.77 14.01
C ARG A 352 -11.88 13.26 13.90
N VAL A 353 -12.67 12.86 12.91
CA VAL A 353 -12.99 11.47 12.58
C VAL A 353 -12.96 11.31 11.06
N ALA A 354 -12.48 10.17 10.60
CA ALA A 354 -12.62 9.74 9.21
C ALA A 354 -13.72 8.69 9.10
N LEU A 355 -14.37 8.62 7.96
CA LEU A 355 -15.34 7.58 7.65
C LEU A 355 -14.72 6.54 6.71
N GLN A 356 -14.91 5.29 7.03
CA GLN A 356 -14.44 4.14 6.23
C GLN A 356 -15.55 3.11 6.09
N ARG A 357 -15.70 2.54 4.89
CA ARG A 357 -16.55 1.37 4.65
C ARG A 357 -15.76 0.35 3.83
N GLY A 358 -15.60 -0.85 4.37
CA GLY A 358 -14.68 -1.82 3.76
C GLY A 358 -13.28 -1.22 3.61
N PRO A 359 -12.61 -1.38 2.46
CA PRO A 359 -11.29 -0.80 2.22
C PRO A 359 -11.30 0.69 1.85
N ILE A 360 -12.47 1.29 1.60
CA ILE A 360 -12.61 2.66 1.08
C ILE A 360 -12.70 3.67 2.20
N VAL A 361 -11.83 4.68 2.15
CA VAL A 361 -11.89 5.89 2.99
C VAL A 361 -12.67 6.96 2.24
N TYR A 362 -13.69 7.51 2.90
CA TYR A 362 -14.56 8.51 2.31
C TYR A 362 -14.04 9.92 2.57
N CYS A 363 -14.32 10.84 1.64
CA CYS A 363 -14.07 12.27 1.80
C CYS A 363 -15.36 13.07 1.54
N LEU A 364 -15.38 14.30 2.05
CA LEU A 364 -16.41 15.27 1.73
C LEU A 364 -15.91 16.14 0.59
N GLU A 365 -16.74 16.36 -0.44
CA GLU A 365 -16.44 17.23 -1.56
C GLU A 365 -17.38 18.44 -1.57
N GLU A 366 -16.85 19.62 -1.93
CA GLU A 366 -17.64 20.87 -1.96
C GLU A 366 -18.83 20.80 -2.92
N VAL A 367 -18.69 20.06 -4.02
CA VAL A 367 -19.74 19.89 -5.02
C VAL A 367 -21.02 19.28 -4.42
N ASP A 368 -20.86 18.42 -3.41
CA ASP A 368 -21.98 17.72 -2.75
C ASP A 368 -22.40 18.37 -1.42
N ASN A 369 -21.47 19.07 -0.74
CA ASN A 369 -21.66 19.51 0.64
C ASN A 369 -21.59 21.03 0.84
N GLY A 370 -21.34 21.80 -0.23
CA GLY A 370 -21.14 23.26 -0.16
C GLY A 370 -19.74 23.65 0.31
N SER A 371 -19.45 24.96 0.24
CA SER A 371 -18.09 25.51 0.35
C SER A 371 -17.47 25.53 1.77
N ASN A 372 -18.23 25.21 2.82
CA ASN A 372 -17.74 25.31 4.19
C ASN A 372 -17.55 23.94 4.85
N LEU A 373 -16.81 23.05 4.21
CA LEU A 373 -16.54 21.71 4.72
C LEU A 373 -15.96 21.69 6.15
N PRO A 374 -15.05 22.61 6.55
CA PRO A 374 -14.50 22.63 7.91
C PRO A 374 -15.52 22.90 9.01
N ALA A 375 -16.68 23.46 8.67
CA ALA A 375 -17.77 23.71 9.64
C ALA A 375 -18.69 22.49 9.86
N ILE A 376 -18.51 21.43 9.09
CA ILE A 376 -19.33 20.22 9.23
C ILE A 376 -18.93 19.48 10.50
N ILE A 377 -19.90 19.29 11.37
CA ILE A 377 -19.74 18.53 12.61
C ILE A 377 -20.53 17.23 12.48
N LEU A 378 -19.87 16.11 12.78
CA LEU A 378 -20.51 14.80 12.87
C LEU A 378 -20.71 14.43 14.34
N PRO A 379 -21.90 14.58 14.91
CA PRO A 379 -22.17 14.15 16.28
C PRO A 379 -21.89 12.65 16.45
N PRO A 380 -21.39 12.21 17.62
CA PRO A 380 -21.06 10.80 17.86
C PRO A 380 -22.22 9.83 17.61
N ASP A 381 -23.44 10.27 17.92
CA ASP A 381 -24.65 9.45 17.84
C ASP A 381 -25.42 9.60 16.52
N SER A 382 -24.87 10.34 15.54
CA SER A 382 -25.52 10.48 14.23
C SER A 382 -25.64 9.13 13.55
N GLU A 383 -26.81 8.80 13.05
CA GLU A 383 -27.00 7.65 12.18
C GLU A 383 -26.32 7.91 10.83
N LEU A 384 -25.59 6.92 10.34
CA LEU A 384 -24.95 6.93 9.03
C LEU A 384 -25.50 5.80 8.21
N THR A 385 -25.87 6.08 6.96
CA THR A 385 -26.40 5.10 6.02
C THR A 385 -25.52 5.02 4.80
N ALA A 386 -25.36 3.83 4.23
CA ALA A 386 -24.65 3.60 2.98
C ALA A 386 -25.68 3.37 1.87
N GLN A 387 -25.57 4.09 0.78
CA GLN A 387 -26.49 4.03 -0.35
C GLN A 387 -25.76 3.72 -1.66
N TRP A 388 -26.25 2.72 -2.40
CA TRP A 388 -25.76 2.47 -3.74
C TRP A 388 -26.31 3.51 -4.73
N ARG A 389 -25.42 4.15 -5.45
CA ARG A 389 -25.74 5.18 -6.46
C ARG A 389 -25.28 4.70 -7.85
N PRO A 390 -26.16 4.03 -8.62
CA PRO A 390 -25.81 3.50 -9.95
C PRO A 390 -25.58 4.60 -10.98
N ASP A 391 -26.12 5.79 -10.74
CA ASP A 391 -26.06 6.98 -11.58
C ASP A 391 -24.76 7.80 -11.37
N LEU A 392 -24.04 7.55 -10.30
CA LEU A 392 -22.84 8.30 -9.92
C LEU A 392 -21.58 7.51 -10.28
N LEU A 393 -20.67 8.13 -11.06
CA LEU A 393 -19.33 7.61 -11.39
C LEU A 393 -19.29 6.16 -11.92
N GLY A 394 -20.38 5.70 -12.54
CA GLY A 394 -20.49 4.31 -13.03
C GLY A 394 -20.95 3.30 -11.98
N GLY A 395 -21.38 3.76 -10.82
CA GLY A 395 -21.90 2.97 -9.71
C GLY A 395 -20.93 2.95 -8.52
N VAL A 396 -21.33 3.60 -7.42
CA VAL A 396 -20.57 3.67 -6.17
C VAL A 396 -21.51 3.58 -4.97
N VAL A 397 -20.96 3.27 -3.80
CA VAL A 397 -21.65 3.44 -2.52
C VAL A 397 -21.25 4.79 -1.94
N THR A 398 -22.24 5.60 -1.58
CA THR A 398 -22.06 6.90 -0.88
C THR A 398 -22.58 6.82 0.52
#